data_2d2cd8f2be4b0d0a03dad0482accad6f
#
_entry.id   2d2cd8f2be4b0d0a03dad0482accad6f
#
_cell.length_a   1.000
_cell.length_b   1.000
_cell.length_c   1.000
_cell.angle_alpha   90.00
_cell.angle_beta   90.00
_cell.angle_gamma   90.00
#
_symmetry.space_group_name_H-M   'P 1'
#
loop_
_entity.id
_entity.type
_entity.pdbx_description
1 polymer ?
#
loop_
_entity_poly.entity_id
_entity_poly.type
_entity_poly.pdbx_seq_one_letter_code
_entity_poly.pdbx_strand_id
1 'polypeptide(L)'
;MCNGGQGRRVIMAAALVVAMIVTANAQPANPPPATPAEAANSIANPSAVPGFWDPRRRPERPDLSRISIIRFLTETDYPPFNYAGPDGTPAGFNVDLARLICEEINVACTIQQRRYDTLIASLNSNNGDAVIASIAETPDMRRQVDFSDPYYRTPARFVARRDLALDVVRPEALEGRKIAVVAGTAHEAYLKTLFTEAELHPYPNADIARDALKKGEVDLLFGDGISLAFWLNGTDSGNCCEFRGGPYMDSRFFGEGVGIAVRRGNDLLRQAFNWALFQLWEKGRFTDLWLRYFPISPY
;
A
#
# COMPACT_ATOMS: atom_id res chain seq x y z
N MET A 1 -43.85 36.89 -88.35
CA MET A 1 -45.25 37.32 -88.42
C MET A 1 -45.93 37.06 -87.10
N CYS A 2 -46.46 38.13 -86.56
CA CYS A 2 -47.56 38.25 -85.60
C CYS A 2 -47.43 37.52 -84.22
N ASN A 3 -47.28 38.29 -83.21
CA ASN A 3 -48.34 38.96 -82.38
C ASN A 3 -48.88 37.98 -81.32
N GLY A 4 -48.85 38.16 -80.09
CA GLY A 4 -49.21 39.26 -79.23
C GLY A 4 -49.93 38.64 -78.01
N GLY A 5 -49.84 39.21 -76.89
CA GLY A 5 -50.77 38.86 -75.82
C GLY A 5 -50.21 39.05 -74.41
N GLN A 6 -50.34 40.24 -73.90
CA GLN A 6 -50.11 40.57 -72.53
C GLN A 6 -51.16 39.96 -71.61
N GLY A 7 -50.73 39.30 -70.59
CA GLY A 7 -51.56 38.86 -69.46
C GLY A 7 -50.88 39.20 -68.14
N ARG A 8 -51.26 40.33 -67.55
CA ARG A 8 -50.92 40.73 -66.19
C ARG A 8 -51.50 39.72 -65.19
N ARG A 9 -50.68 38.99 -64.54
CA ARG A 9 -51.10 38.27 -63.33
C ARG A 9 -50.42 38.87 -62.11
N VAL A 10 -51.27 39.42 -61.26
CA VAL A 10 -50.92 39.87 -59.91
C VAL A 10 -50.51 38.64 -59.07
N ILE A 11 -49.30 38.59 -58.62
CA ILE A 11 -48.88 37.59 -57.72
C ILE A 11 -48.85 38.22 -56.31
N MET A 12 -49.78 37.80 -55.45
CA MET A 12 -49.74 38.05 -54.00
C MET A 12 -48.53 37.35 -53.41
N ALA A 13 -47.66 38.12 -52.86
CA ALA A 13 -46.55 37.61 -52.07
C ALA A 13 -47.08 37.25 -50.68
N ALA A 14 -47.16 35.94 -50.38
CA ALA A 14 -47.41 35.45 -49.06
C ALA A 14 -46.04 35.41 -48.31
N ALA A 15 -45.89 36.28 -47.35
CA ALA A 15 -44.71 36.28 -46.45
C ALA A 15 -44.82 35.11 -45.46
N LEU A 16 -44.00 34.06 -45.65
CA LEU A 16 -43.81 32.99 -44.68
C LEU A 16 -42.87 33.49 -43.61
N VAL A 17 -43.43 33.78 -42.43
CA VAL A 17 -42.61 34.02 -41.22
C VAL A 17 -42.14 32.66 -40.70
N VAL A 18 -40.89 32.28 -40.97
CA VAL A 18 -40.24 31.11 -40.35
C VAL A 18 -39.81 31.52 -38.95
N ALA A 19 -40.57 31.08 -37.95
CA ALA A 19 -40.15 31.18 -36.56
C ALA A 19 -39.00 30.18 -36.32
N MET A 20 -37.75 30.68 -36.21
CA MET A 20 -36.61 29.88 -35.72
C MET A 20 -36.82 29.64 -34.23
N ILE A 21 -37.20 28.41 -33.88
CA ILE A 21 -37.13 27.93 -32.50
C ILE A 21 -35.65 27.69 -32.20
N VAL A 22 -35.01 28.64 -31.50
CA VAL A 22 -33.68 28.41 -30.92
C VAL A 22 -33.85 27.51 -29.69
N THR A 23 -33.61 26.22 -29.88
CA THR A 23 -33.44 25.30 -28.74
C THR A 23 -32.16 25.67 -28.02
N ALA A 24 -32.27 26.39 -26.92
CA ALA A 24 -31.15 26.60 -26.00
C ALA A 24 -30.78 25.23 -25.41
N ASN A 25 -29.65 24.65 -25.85
CA ASN A 25 -29.00 23.56 -25.14
C ASN A 25 -28.58 24.10 -23.77
N ALA A 26 -29.35 23.78 -22.73
CA ALA A 26 -28.93 23.98 -21.36
C ALA A 26 -27.75 23.06 -21.12
N GLN A 27 -26.51 23.60 -21.02
CA GLN A 27 -25.37 22.90 -20.45
C GLN A 27 -25.77 22.49 -19.03
N PRO A 28 -25.46 21.24 -18.63
CA PRO A 28 -25.66 20.85 -17.24
C PRO A 28 -24.85 21.82 -16.37
N ALA A 29 -25.53 22.50 -15.44
CA ALA A 29 -24.90 23.41 -14.50
C ALA A 29 -23.84 22.62 -13.71
N ASN A 30 -22.63 23.17 -13.64
CA ASN A 30 -21.62 22.64 -12.72
C ASN A 30 -22.23 22.56 -11.32
N PRO A 31 -22.06 21.44 -10.59
CA PRO A 31 -22.51 21.37 -9.22
C PRO A 31 -21.88 22.53 -8.42
N PRO A 32 -22.61 23.13 -7.49
CA PRO A 32 -22.07 24.20 -6.67
C PRO A 32 -20.82 23.70 -5.92
N PRO A 33 -19.84 24.57 -5.63
CA PRO A 33 -18.67 24.16 -4.85
C PRO A 33 -19.14 23.61 -3.51
N ALA A 34 -18.57 22.47 -3.12
CA ALA A 34 -18.88 21.81 -1.85
C ALA A 34 -18.71 22.77 -0.67
N THR A 35 -19.66 22.77 0.25
CA THR A 35 -19.53 23.56 1.46
C THR A 35 -18.33 23.10 2.30
N PRO A 36 -17.73 23.96 3.13
CA PRO A 36 -16.59 23.56 3.99
C PRO A 36 -16.88 22.31 4.85
N ALA A 37 -18.13 22.08 5.22
CA ALA A 37 -18.57 20.89 5.95
C ALA A 37 -18.60 19.62 5.06
N GLU A 38 -18.98 19.73 3.77
CA GLU A 38 -18.93 18.62 2.81
C GLU A 38 -17.50 18.31 2.37
N ALA A 39 -16.65 19.33 2.24
CA ALA A 39 -15.22 19.15 1.98
C ALA A 39 -14.54 18.48 3.19
N ALA A 40 -14.87 18.87 4.41
CA ALA A 40 -14.38 18.23 5.62
C ALA A 40 -14.86 16.77 5.76
N ASN A 41 -16.09 16.45 5.36
CA ASN A 41 -16.60 15.07 5.35
C ASN A 41 -16.03 14.23 4.20
N SER A 42 -15.63 14.82 3.07
CA SER A 42 -14.97 14.09 1.98
C SER A 42 -13.51 13.75 2.31
N ILE A 43 -12.85 14.55 3.16
CA ILE A 43 -11.50 14.27 3.69
C ILE A 43 -11.55 13.18 4.77
N ALA A 44 -12.70 12.98 5.41
CA ALA A 44 -12.93 11.98 6.45
C ALA A 44 -13.51 10.66 5.89
N ASN A 45 -13.08 10.19 4.72
CA ASN A 45 -13.42 8.84 4.29
C ASN A 45 -12.47 7.85 5.01
N PRO A 46 -12.92 7.17 6.09
CA PRO A 46 -12.05 6.32 6.91
C PRO A 46 -11.51 5.10 6.17
N SER A 47 -11.95 4.88 4.91
CA SER A 47 -11.47 3.79 4.07
C SER A 47 -10.17 4.11 3.31
N ALA A 48 -9.71 5.36 3.30
CA ALA A 48 -8.49 5.77 2.61
C ALA A 48 -7.24 5.69 3.49
N VAL A 49 -7.39 5.59 4.83
CA VAL A 49 -6.28 5.43 5.76
C VAL A 49 -6.24 3.98 6.20
N PRO A 50 -5.12 3.26 6.01
CA PRO A 50 -4.98 1.89 6.52
C PRO A 50 -5.33 1.85 8.00
N GLY A 51 -6.11 0.84 8.42
CA GLY A 51 -6.73 0.75 9.75
C GLY A 51 -5.79 0.70 10.96
N PHE A 52 -4.47 0.83 10.76
CA PHE A 52 -3.50 0.97 11.85
C PHE A 52 -3.28 2.43 12.29
N TRP A 53 -3.78 3.42 11.52
CA TRP A 53 -3.74 4.84 11.87
C TRP A 53 -5.17 5.35 12.05
N ASP A 54 -5.75 5.18 13.23
CA ASP A 54 -7.03 5.80 13.56
C ASP A 54 -6.77 7.24 14.06
N PRO A 55 -7.13 8.28 13.30
CA PRO A 55 -6.92 9.67 13.71
C PRO A 55 -7.72 10.05 14.97
N ARG A 56 -8.70 9.22 15.36
CA ARG A 56 -9.48 9.41 16.59
C ARG A 56 -8.78 8.85 17.81
N ARG A 57 -7.82 7.94 17.61
CA ARG A 57 -7.05 7.29 18.68
C ARG A 57 -5.69 7.96 18.80
N ARG A 58 -5.64 9.11 19.45
CA ARG A 58 -4.38 9.82 19.75
C ARG A 58 -3.71 9.19 20.97
N PRO A 59 -2.58 8.52 20.84
CA PRO A 59 -1.86 7.98 21.99
C PRO A 59 -1.29 9.14 22.83
N GLU A 60 -1.36 8.97 24.16
CA GLU A 60 -0.72 9.91 25.07
C GLU A 60 0.78 9.68 25.13
N ARG A 61 1.55 10.76 25.32
CA ARG A 61 3.00 10.65 25.52
C ARG A 61 3.27 10.08 26.90
N PRO A 62 3.93 8.92 27.01
CA PRO A 62 4.31 8.37 28.31
C PRO A 62 5.44 9.16 28.96
N ASP A 63 5.58 9.06 30.30
CA ASP A 63 6.72 9.61 31.02
C ASP A 63 7.97 8.74 30.80
N LEU A 64 8.93 9.27 30.06
CA LEU A 64 10.19 8.61 29.73
C LEU A 64 11.38 9.12 30.57
N SER A 65 11.14 9.89 31.62
CA SER A 65 12.21 10.52 32.44
C SER A 65 13.22 9.52 33.03
N ARG A 66 12.83 8.25 33.18
CA ARG A 66 13.68 7.16 33.67
C ARG A 66 14.42 6.39 32.59
N ILE A 67 14.18 6.70 31.30
CA ILE A 67 14.80 6.03 30.17
C ILE A 67 15.86 6.97 29.57
N SER A 68 17.12 6.67 29.81
CA SER A 68 18.24 7.46 29.28
C SER A 68 18.67 7.00 27.88
N ILE A 69 18.48 5.73 27.54
CA ILE A 69 18.88 5.13 26.28
C ILE A 69 17.97 3.97 25.90
N ILE A 70 17.67 3.79 24.61
CA ILE A 70 16.99 2.64 24.06
C ILE A 70 17.93 1.90 23.12
N ARG A 71 18.11 0.58 23.35
CA ARG A 71 18.94 -0.29 22.53
C ARG A 71 18.06 -1.05 21.55
N PHE A 72 18.04 -0.59 20.31
CA PHE A 72 17.37 -1.31 19.23
C PHE A 72 18.24 -2.45 18.73
N LEU A 73 17.63 -3.60 18.49
CA LEU A 73 18.18 -4.75 17.79
C LEU A 73 17.57 -4.81 16.38
N THR A 74 18.41 -5.06 15.39
CA THR A 74 18.00 -5.25 13.99
C THR A 74 18.87 -6.33 13.35
N GLU A 75 18.52 -6.74 12.13
CA GLU A 75 19.37 -7.57 11.28
C GLU A 75 19.84 -6.77 10.06
N THR A 76 20.62 -7.35 9.16
CA THR A 76 21.20 -6.64 8.02
C THR A 76 21.10 -7.43 6.70
N ASP A 77 20.11 -8.29 6.57
CA ASP A 77 19.93 -9.18 5.41
C ASP A 77 18.53 -9.10 4.80
N TYR A 78 17.87 -7.94 4.95
CA TYR A 78 16.53 -7.72 4.40
C TYR A 78 16.38 -6.32 3.76
N PRO A 79 17.12 -6.02 2.66
CA PRO A 79 16.98 -4.73 1.99
C PRO A 79 15.58 -4.57 1.32
N PRO A 80 15.04 -3.36 1.24
CA PRO A 80 15.60 -2.09 1.74
C PRO A 80 15.24 -1.78 3.20
N PHE A 81 14.62 -2.72 3.92
CA PHE A 81 14.20 -2.53 5.31
C PHE A 81 15.39 -2.48 6.28
N ASN A 82 16.28 -3.46 6.17
CA ASN A 82 17.48 -3.57 6.97
C ASN A 82 18.61 -4.12 6.09
N TYR A 83 19.75 -3.47 6.08
CA TYR A 83 20.94 -3.95 5.35
C TYR A 83 22.21 -3.36 5.96
N ALA A 84 23.35 -3.97 5.63
CA ALA A 84 24.63 -3.41 5.98
C ALA A 84 24.98 -2.25 5.04
N GLY A 85 25.23 -1.07 5.59
CA GLY A 85 25.73 0.08 4.84
C GLY A 85 27.16 -0.17 4.31
N PRO A 86 27.71 0.75 3.51
CA PRO A 86 29.07 0.61 2.94
C PRO A 86 30.18 0.49 4.01
N ASP A 87 29.93 1.02 5.19
CA ASP A 87 30.83 0.96 6.36
C ASP A 87 30.52 -0.23 7.30
N GLY A 88 29.62 -1.12 6.91
CA GLY A 88 29.17 -2.25 7.70
C GLY A 88 28.19 -1.91 8.82
N THR A 89 27.81 -0.65 9.00
CA THR A 89 26.80 -0.26 9.99
C THR A 89 25.38 -0.58 9.51
N PRO A 90 24.42 -0.82 10.44
CA PRO A 90 23.03 -1.02 10.07
C PRO A 90 22.45 0.21 9.35
N ALA A 91 21.79 -0.02 8.22
CA ALA A 91 21.10 0.95 7.40
C ALA A 91 19.74 0.41 6.92
N GLY A 92 18.92 1.25 6.33
CA GLY A 92 17.63 0.88 5.78
C GLY A 92 16.46 1.56 6.45
N PHE A 93 15.26 1.31 5.91
CA PHE A 93 14.02 1.94 6.37
C PHE A 93 13.79 1.80 7.88
N ASN A 94 13.93 0.58 8.42
CA ASN A 94 13.71 0.31 9.85
C ASN A 94 14.75 1.02 10.74
N VAL A 95 15.98 1.10 10.28
CA VAL A 95 17.07 1.78 10.99
C VAL A 95 16.82 3.28 11.06
N ASP A 96 16.42 3.88 9.94
CA ASP A 96 16.09 5.31 9.90
C ASP A 96 14.78 5.61 10.65
N LEU A 97 13.79 4.70 10.62
CA LEU A 97 12.59 4.82 11.44
C LEU A 97 12.92 4.79 12.94
N ALA A 98 13.80 3.89 13.38
CA ALA A 98 14.26 3.85 14.77
C ALA A 98 14.93 5.18 15.19
N ARG A 99 15.78 5.77 14.33
CA ARG A 99 16.39 7.08 14.57
C ARG A 99 15.34 8.18 14.70
N LEU A 100 14.35 8.24 13.78
CA LEU A 100 13.26 9.21 13.84
C LEU A 100 12.41 9.05 15.10
N ILE A 101 12.13 7.82 15.53
CA ILE A 101 11.42 7.55 16.79
C ILE A 101 12.20 8.11 17.97
N CYS A 102 13.52 7.89 18.03
CA CYS A 102 14.38 8.39 19.10
C CYS A 102 14.41 9.91 19.17
N GLU A 103 14.49 10.57 18.01
CA GLU A 103 14.37 12.03 17.93
C GLU A 103 13.02 12.51 18.46
N GLU A 104 11.92 11.85 18.05
CA GLU A 104 10.56 12.26 18.42
C GLU A 104 10.31 12.12 19.94
N ILE A 105 10.77 11.04 20.55
CA ILE A 105 10.65 10.82 22.00
C ILE A 105 11.71 11.57 22.81
N ASN A 106 12.73 12.12 22.15
CA ASN A 106 13.88 12.80 22.77
C ASN A 106 14.66 11.90 23.76
N VAL A 107 15.00 10.67 23.32
CA VAL A 107 15.78 9.70 24.07
C VAL A 107 16.95 9.21 23.22
N ALA A 108 18.13 9.07 23.80
CA ALA A 108 19.29 8.52 23.09
C ALA A 108 19.03 7.07 22.67
N CYS A 109 19.52 6.67 21.48
CA CYS A 109 19.37 5.31 20.99
C CYS A 109 20.66 4.74 20.43
N THR A 110 20.80 3.42 20.58
CA THR A 110 21.78 2.63 19.83
C THR A 110 21.07 1.61 18.96
N ILE A 111 21.65 1.30 17.80
CA ILE A 111 21.12 0.29 16.89
C ILE A 111 22.20 -0.77 16.71
N GLN A 112 21.90 -2.00 17.10
CA GLN A 112 22.83 -3.12 17.12
C GLN A 112 22.33 -4.22 16.19
N GLN A 113 23.20 -4.69 15.31
CA GLN A 113 22.90 -5.84 14.47
C GLN A 113 23.02 -7.16 15.22
N ARG A 114 22.14 -8.09 14.89
CA ARG A 114 22.14 -9.49 15.32
C ARG A 114 21.65 -10.35 14.17
N ARG A 115 21.93 -11.64 14.23
CA ARG A 115 21.29 -12.59 13.31
C ARG A 115 19.79 -12.63 13.60
N TYR A 116 18.98 -12.73 12.57
CA TYR A 116 17.52 -12.73 12.66
C TYR A 116 16.97 -13.74 13.66
N ASP A 117 17.46 -14.99 13.60
CA ASP A 117 17.06 -16.09 14.49
C ASP A 117 17.39 -15.87 15.98
N THR A 118 18.27 -14.92 16.30
CA THR A 118 18.67 -14.60 17.67
C THR A 118 18.02 -13.34 18.24
N LEU A 119 17.27 -12.57 17.44
CA LEU A 119 16.73 -11.28 17.83
C LEU A 119 15.82 -11.37 19.06
N ILE A 120 14.84 -12.27 19.03
CA ILE A 120 13.85 -12.42 20.11
C ILE A 120 14.50 -12.98 21.39
N ALA A 121 15.40 -13.96 21.24
CA ALA A 121 16.15 -14.48 22.37
C ALA A 121 17.04 -13.39 23.02
N SER A 122 17.71 -12.55 22.21
CA SER A 122 18.52 -11.42 22.68
C SER A 122 17.68 -10.37 23.40
N LEU A 123 16.50 -10.03 22.85
CA LEU A 123 15.55 -9.13 23.48
C LEU A 123 15.10 -9.63 24.86
N ASN A 124 14.70 -10.90 24.94
CA ASN A 124 14.23 -11.52 26.18
C ASN A 124 15.36 -11.71 27.23
N SER A 125 16.59 -11.85 26.77
CA SER A 125 17.80 -11.90 27.62
C SER A 125 18.34 -10.51 28.01
N ASN A 126 17.58 -9.43 27.77
CA ASN A 126 17.97 -8.05 28.10
C ASN A 126 19.25 -7.54 27.37
N ASN A 127 19.59 -8.12 26.23
CA ASN A 127 20.68 -7.63 25.37
C ASN A 127 20.24 -6.51 24.42
N GLY A 128 19.00 -6.08 24.51
CA GLY A 128 18.37 -4.97 23.81
C GLY A 128 17.04 -4.63 24.48
N ASP A 129 16.43 -3.54 24.09
CA ASP A 129 15.17 -3.04 24.64
C ASP A 129 14.01 -3.15 23.66
N ALA A 130 14.31 -3.11 22.37
CA ALA A 130 13.34 -3.26 21.29
C ALA A 130 13.96 -3.96 20.07
N VAL A 131 13.13 -4.61 19.25
CA VAL A 131 13.54 -5.17 17.95
C VAL A 131 12.77 -4.45 16.85
N ILE A 132 13.50 -3.92 15.87
CA ILE A 132 12.95 -3.32 14.65
C ILE A 132 13.61 -3.99 13.43
N ALA A 133 12.99 -5.07 12.95
CA ALA A 133 13.55 -5.96 11.94
C ALA A 133 12.48 -6.62 11.06
N SER A 134 11.41 -5.90 10.77
CA SER A 134 10.29 -6.40 9.95
C SER A 134 9.64 -7.68 10.48
N ILE A 135 9.59 -7.86 11.80
CA ILE A 135 8.98 -9.04 12.41
C ILE A 135 7.46 -8.92 12.31
N ALA A 136 6.86 -9.88 11.64
CA ALA A 136 5.40 -9.96 11.53
C ALA A 136 4.77 -10.29 12.89
N GLU A 137 3.70 -9.59 13.22
CA GLU A 137 2.92 -9.83 14.42
C GLU A 137 2.01 -11.05 14.22
N THR A 138 2.51 -12.22 14.56
CA THR A 138 1.79 -13.48 14.50
C THR A 138 1.33 -13.93 15.89
N PRO A 139 0.33 -14.82 16.01
CA PRO A 139 -0.07 -15.37 17.31
C PRO A 139 1.09 -16.03 18.09
N ASP A 140 2.03 -16.66 17.37
CA ASP A 140 3.20 -17.30 17.97
C ASP A 140 4.19 -16.28 18.52
N MET A 141 4.42 -15.18 17.79
CA MET A 141 5.27 -14.09 18.26
C MET A 141 4.66 -13.35 19.45
N ARG A 142 3.34 -13.11 19.46
CA ARG A 142 2.63 -12.51 20.60
C ARG A 142 2.74 -13.31 21.89
N ARG A 143 3.05 -14.60 21.83
CA ARG A 143 3.34 -15.40 23.04
C ARG A 143 4.72 -15.12 23.63
N GLN A 144 5.64 -14.58 22.84
CA GLN A 144 7.03 -14.35 23.22
C GLN A 144 7.36 -12.89 23.52
N VAL A 145 6.71 -11.97 22.82
CA VAL A 145 6.96 -10.51 22.90
C VAL A 145 5.66 -9.73 22.75
N ASP A 146 5.66 -8.47 23.13
CA ASP A 146 4.61 -7.51 22.79
C ASP A 146 5.05 -6.63 21.63
N PHE A 147 4.09 -6.07 20.88
CA PHE A 147 4.35 -5.23 19.73
C PHE A 147 3.78 -3.83 19.91
N SER A 148 4.42 -2.84 19.31
CA SER A 148 3.80 -1.55 19.02
C SER A 148 2.62 -1.71 18.08
N ASP A 149 1.85 -0.66 17.84
CA ASP A 149 0.96 -0.61 16.68
C ASP A 149 1.77 -0.89 15.41
N PRO A 150 1.21 -1.61 14.42
CA PRO A 150 1.94 -1.93 13.21
C PRO A 150 2.26 -0.65 12.43
N TYR A 151 3.50 -0.50 11.97
CA TYR A 151 3.94 0.67 11.21
C TYR A 151 3.91 0.45 9.70
N TYR A 152 3.79 -0.78 9.23
CA TYR A 152 3.42 -1.10 7.84
C TYR A 152 2.74 -2.45 7.72
N ARG A 153 2.06 -2.63 6.59
CA ARG A 153 1.54 -3.91 6.11
C ARG A 153 1.97 -4.09 4.68
N THR A 154 2.31 -5.29 4.30
CA THR A 154 2.55 -5.62 2.90
C THR A 154 1.25 -6.15 2.30
N PRO A 155 0.57 -5.40 1.43
CA PRO A 155 -0.59 -5.91 0.74
C PRO A 155 -0.17 -6.99 -0.25
N ALA A 156 -0.95 -8.03 -0.38
CA ALA A 156 -0.83 -8.90 -1.55
C ALA A 156 -1.44 -8.22 -2.78
N ARG A 157 -0.84 -8.40 -3.94
CA ARG A 157 -1.28 -7.79 -5.21
C ARG A 157 -1.22 -8.78 -6.35
N PHE A 158 -2.12 -8.61 -7.31
CA PHE A 158 -1.96 -9.22 -8.63
C PHE A 158 -1.13 -8.34 -9.54
N VAL A 159 -0.35 -8.99 -10.40
CA VAL A 159 0.34 -8.37 -11.53
C VAL A 159 -0.02 -9.16 -12.78
N ALA A 160 -0.25 -8.46 -13.87
CA ALA A 160 -0.48 -9.05 -15.19
C ALA A 160 0.34 -8.31 -16.26
N ARG A 161 0.51 -8.93 -17.42
CA ARG A 161 1.07 -8.21 -18.56
C ARG A 161 0.11 -7.07 -18.96
N ARG A 162 0.69 -6.00 -19.49
CA ARG A 162 -0.06 -4.80 -19.90
C ARG A 162 -1.05 -5.06 -21.03
N ASP A 163 -0.79 -6.06 -21.88
CA ASP A 163 -1.64 -6.47 -22.98
C ASP A 163 -2.82 -7.37 -22.59
N LEU A 164 -2.88 -7.81 -21.32
CA LEU A 164 -3.98 -8.63 -20.83
C LEU A 164 -5.24 -7.77 -20.67
N ALA A 165 -6.29 -8.09 -21.42
CA ALA A 165 -7.61 -7.50 -21.26
C ALA A 165 -8.27 -8.07 -19.98
N LEU A 166 -8.19 -7.32 -18.89
CA LEU A 166 -8.79 -7.65 -17.60
C LEU A 166 -9.18 -6.36 -16.86
N ASP A 167 -10.45 -6.06 -16.83
CA ASP A 167 -10.96 -4.80 -16.24
C ASP A 167 -11.07 -4.88 -14.72
N VAL A 168 -11.48 -6.03 -14.20
CA VAL A 168 -11.75 -6.22 -12.77
C VAL A 168 -11.14 -7.52 -12.29
N VAL A 169 -10.46 -7.47 -11.14
CA VAL A 169 -9.91 -8.65 -10.47
C VAL A 169 -10.83 -9.04 -9.32
N ARG A 170 -11.59 -10.09 -9.52
CA ARG A 170 -12.46 -10.75 -8.54
C ARG A 170 -12.53 -12.25 -8.86
N PRO A 171 -12.92 -13.11 -7.91
CA PRO A 171 -12.87 -14.57 -8.10
C PRO A 171 -13.53 -15.04 -9.40
N GLU A 172 -14.74 -14.56 -9.69
CA GLU A 172 -15.51 -14.98 -10.87
C GLU A 172 -14.86 -14.52 -12.21
N ALA A 173 -14.16 -13.38 -12.19
CA ALA A 173 -13.47 -12.84 -13.38
C ALA A 173 -12.14 -13.57 -13.66
N LEU A 174 -11.66 -14.36 -12.71
CA LEU A 174 -10.42 -15.14 -12.84
C LEU A 174 -10.70 -16.64 -13.03
N GLU A 175 -11.95 -17.05 -13.27
CA GLU A 175 -12.29 -18.44 -13.62
C GLU A 175 -11.45 -18.92 -14.81
N GLY A 176 -10.77 -20.05 -14.65
CA GLY A 176 -9.90 -20.68 -15.65
C GLY A 176 -8.63 -19.87 -16.01
N ARG A 177 -8.37 -18.71 -15.36
CA ARG A 177 -7.14 -17.96 -15.55
C ARG A 177 -5.97 -18.62 -14.82
N LYS A 178 -4.82 -18.66 -15.48
CA LYS A 178 -3.58 -19.20 -14.90
C LYS A 178 -2.92 -18.18 -14.00
N ILE A 179 -2.81 -18.49 -12.71
CA ILE A 179 -2.23 -17.60 -11.72
C ILE A 179 -0.95 -18.21 -11.14
N ALA A 180 0.19 -17.57 -11.39
CA ALA A 180 1.44 -17.90 -10.74
C ALA A 180 1.42 -17.46 -9.27
N VAL A 181 1.98 -18.28 -8.39
CA VAL A 181 2.16 -17.99 -6.98
C VAL A 181 3.37 -18.75 -6.45
N VAL A 182 4.02 -18.27 -5.39
CA VAL A 182 5.11 -19.01 -4.75
C VAL A 182 4.53 -20.10 -3.85
N ALA A 183 4.99 -21.32 -4.05
CA ALA A 183 4.51 -22.51 -3.32
C ALA A 183 4.76 -22.40 -1.81
N GLY A 184 3.84 -22.90 -0.99
CA GLY A 184 3.95 -22.95 0.47
C GLY A 184 3.77 -21.61 1.18
N THR A 185 3.36 -20.56 0.46
CA THR A 185 3.18 -19.22 1.03
C THR A 185 1.75 -18.94 1.46
N ALA A 186 1.58 -17.92 2.29
CA ALA A 186 0.27 -17.37 2.64
C ALA A 186 -0.51 -16.88 1.39
N HIS A 187 0.19 -16.43 0.36
CA HIS A 187 -0.41 -16.02 -0.91
C HIS A 187 -1.06 -17.21 -1.63
N GLU A 188 -0.40 -18.35 -1.65
CA GLU A 188 -0.99 -19.60 -2.20
C GLU A 188 -2.22 -20.03 -1.39
N ALA A 189 -2.14 -19.99 -0.07
CA ALA A 189 -3.27 -20.35 0.81
C ALA A 189 -4.47 -19.40 0.60
N TYR A 190 -4.21 -18.11 0.42
CA TYR A 190 -5.23 -17.09 0.11
C TYR A 190 -5.95 -17.41 -1.20
N LEU A 191 -5.19 -17.66 -2.28
CA LEU A 191 -5.78 -18.00 -3.59
C LEU A 191 -6.60 -19.28 -3.53
N LYS A 192 -6.08 -20.34 -2.91
CA LYS A 192 -6.80 -21.61 -2.73
C LYS A 192 -8.13 -21.45 -1.99
N THR A 193 -8.23 -20.44 -1.12
CA THR A 193 -9.43 -20.23 -0.31
C THR A 193 -10.45 -19.33 -1.01
N LEU A 194 -9.99 -18.31 -1.74
CA LEU A 194 -10.89 -17.25 -2.24
C LEU A 194 -10.99 -17.20 -3.76
N PHE A 195 -10.07 -17.82 -4.49
CA PHE A 195 -10.04 -17.85 -5.96
C PHE A 195 -10.08 -19.30 -6.46
N THR A 196 -11.10 -20.04 -6.01
CA THR A 196 -11.21 -21.51 -6.18
C THR A 196 -11.34 -21.94 -7.64
N GLU A 197 -11.90 -21.09 -8.49
CA GLU A 197 -12.15 -21.40 -9.91
C GLU A 197 -10.94 -21.00 -10.81
N ALA A 198 -9.90 -20.40 -10.25
CA ALA A 198 -8.68 -20.08 -10.98
C ALA A 198 -7.75 -21.28 -11.07
N GLU A 199 -6.96 -21.35 -12.14
CA GLU A 199 -5.92 -22.38 -12.32
C GLU A 199 -4.62 -21.92 -11.66
N LEU A 200 -4.30 -22.46 -10.47
CA LEU A 200 -3.11 -22.07 -9.72
C LEU A 200 -1.85 -22.82 -10.22
N HIS A 201 -0.82 -22.04 -10.50
CA HIS A 201 0.51 -22.52 -10.89
C HIS A 201 1.53 -22.16 -9.79
N PRO A 202 1.78 -23.08 -8.82
CA PRO A 202 2.76 -22.82 -7.78
C PRO A 202 4.19 -22.98 -8.31
N TYR A 203 5.04 -21.99 -8.02
CA TYR A 203 6.45 -21.95 -8.38
C TYR A 203 7.34 -22.02 -7.14
N PRO A 204 8.59 -22.53 -7.25
CA PRO A 204 9.48 -22.68 -6.10
C PRO A 204 9.97 -21.35 -5.52
N ASN A 205 10.01 -20.28 -6.32
CA ASN A 205 10.42 -18.94 -5.88
C ASN A 205 9.81 -17.85 -6.76
N ALA A 206 9.96 -16.59 -6.32
CA ALA A 206 9.37 -15.43 -6.97
C ALA A 206 9.98 -15.14 -8.36
N ASP A 207 11.27 -15.39 -8.55
CA ASP A 207 11.94 -15.06 -9.82
C ASP A 207 11.43 -15.95 -10.96
N ILE A 208 11.28 -17.24 -10.70
CA ILE A 208 10.72 -18.18 -11.69
C ILE A 208 9.25 -17.83 -11.98
N ALA A 209 8.45 -17.45 -10.96
CA ALA A 209 7.07 -17.02 -11.15
C ALA A 209 6.97 -15.72 -11.99
N ARG A 210 7.88 -14.76 -11.77
CA ARG A 210 7.98 -13.52 -12.56
C ARG A 210 8.35 -13.78 -14.00
N ASP A 211 9.31 -14.69 -14.23
CA ASP A 211 9.73 -15.10 -15.57
C ASP A 211 8.59 -15.80 -16.33
N ALA A 212 7.83 -16.68 -15.67
CA ALA A 212 6.67 -17.32 -16.29
C ALA A 212 5.60 -16.29 -16.72
N LEU A 213 5.33 -15.27 -15.89
CA LEU A 213 4.44 -14.18 -16.27
C LEU A 213 4.97 -13.39 -17.48
N LYS A 214 6.27 -13.02 -17.50
CA LYS A 214 6.90 -12.31 -18.61
C LYS A 214 6.78 -13.07 -19.92
N LYS A 215 7.00 -14.39 -19.89
CA LYS A 215 6.91 -15.27 -21.06
C LYS A 215 5.47 -15.56 -21.52
N GLY A 216 4.46 -15.18 -20.71
CA GLY A 216 3.06 -15.48 -21.01
C GLY A 216 2.66 -16.94 -20.77
N GLU A 217 3.40 -17.67 -19.98
CA GLU A 217 3.07 -19.05 -19.56
C GLU A 217 1.87 -19.05 -18.58
N VAL A 218 1.69 -17.92 -17.86
CA VAL A 218 0.58 -17.62 -16.96
C VAL A 218 -0.03 -16.27 -17.27
N ASP A 219 -1.29 -16.04 -16.87
CA ASP A 219 -2.02 -14.80 -17.09
C ASP A 219 -1.67 -13.74 -16.02
N LEU A 220 -1.59 -14.18 -14.76
CA LEU A 220 -1.34 -13.31 -13.61
C LEU A 220 -0.27 -13.92 -12.70
N LEU A 221 0.31 -13.04 -11.88
CA LEU A 221 1.14 -13.40 -10.74
C LEU A 221 0.53 -12.77 -9.49
N PHE A 222 0.42 -13.53 -8.40
CA PHE A 222 -0.04 -13.04 -7.11
C PHE A 222 1.06 -13.17 -6.05
N GLY A 223 1.34 -12.08 -5.33
CA GLY A 223 2.39 -12.08 -4.34
C GLY A 223 2.46 -10.81 -3.51
N ASP A 224 3.54 -10.66 -2.76
CA ASP A 224 3.82 -9.49 -1.93
C ASP A 224 3.93 -8.21 -2.76
N GLY A 225 3.10 -7.22 -2.43
CA GLY A 225 2.96 -6.00 -3.23
C GLY A 225 4.21 -5.13 -3.22
N ILE A 226 4.99 -5.11 -2.13
CA ILE A 226 6.23 -4.33 -2.07
C ILE A 226 7.29 -4.98 -2.97
N SER A 227 7.48 -6.29 -2.83
CA SER A 227 8.40 -7.05 -3.68
C SER A 227 8.05 -6.93 -5.17
N LEU A 228 6.76 -6.99 -5.50
CA LEU A 228 6.27 -6.80 -6.86
C LEU A 228 6.46 -5.36 -7.35
N ALA A 229 6.29 -4.35 -6.47
CA ALA A 229 6.53 -2.95 -6.83
C ALA A 229 7.99 -2.70 -7.20
N PHE A 230 8.94 -3.24 -6.43
CA PHE A 230 10.36 -3.16 -6.79
C PHE A 230 10.67 -3.82 -8.13
N TRP A 231 10.14 -5.02 -8.35
CA TRP A 231 10.31 -5.71 -9.62
C TRP A 231 9.73 -4.93 -10.79
N LEU A 232 8.49 -4.42 -10.67
CA LEU A 232 7.83 -3.64 -11.73
C LEU A 232 8.57 -2.34 -12.08
N ASN A 233 9.19 -1.69 -11.09
CA ASN A 233 9.95 -0.45 -11.28
C ASN A 233 11.44 -0.71 -11.61
N GLY A 234 11.89 -1.96 -11.48
CA GLY A 234 13.25 -2.37 -11.84
C GLY A 234 13.41 -2.71 -13.32
N THR A 235 14.65 -2.89 -13.74
CA THR A 235 15.00 -3.28 -15.12
C THR A 235 14.53 -4.69 -15.48
N ASP A 236 14.45 -5.57 -14.50
CA ASP A 236 14.16 -7.00 -14.69
C ASP A 236 12.75 -7.28 -15.20
N SER A 237 11.80 -6.39 -14.89
CA SER A 237 10.45 -6.49 -15.44
C SER A 237 10.41 -6.25 -16.96
N GLY A 238 11.38 -5.49 -17.51
CA GLY A 238 11.35 -5.05 -18.89
C GLY A 238 10.11 -4.22 -19.24
N ASN A 239 9.48 -3.59 -18.23
CA ASN A 239 8.22 -2.84 -18.35
C ASN A 239 7.05 -3.66 -18.94
N CYS A 240 7.09 -5.00 -18.81
CA CYS A 240 6.09 -5.90 -19.38
C CYS A 240 4.70 -5.74 -18.73
N CYS A 241 4.68 -5.36 -17.50
CA CYS A 241 3.63 -5.74 -16.58
C CYS A 241 3.21 -4.58 -15.70
N GLU A 242 2.04 -4.72 -15.05
CA GLU A 242 1.51 -3.72 -14.12
C GLU A 242 0.62 -4.36 -13.05
N PHE A 243 0.37 -3.64 -11.98
CA PHE A 243 -0.58 -4.07 -10.96
C PHE A 243 -2.00 -4.14 -11.49
N ARG A 244 -2.73 -5.18 -11.05
CA ARG A 244 -4.16 -5.36 -11.31
C ARG A 244 -4.89 -5.63 -10.00
N GLY A 245 -5.99 -4.94 -9.78
CA GLY A 245 -6.81 -5.09 -8.56
C GLY A 245 -6.07 -4.85 -7.25
N GLY A 246 -6.75 -5.11 -6.13
CA GLY A 246 -6.24 -4.96 -4.77
C GLY A 246 -6.07 -3.52 -4.31
N PRO A 247 -5.41 -3.28 -3.18
CA PRO A 247 -4.62 -4.20 -2.34
C PRO A 247 -5.46 -5.23 -1.57
N TYR A 248 -4.90 -6.41 -1.33
CA TYR A 248 -5.52 -7.46 -0.53
C TYR A 248 -4.80 -7.55 0.82
N MET A 249 -5.52 -7.33 1.91
CA MET A 249 -4.97 -7.22 3.28
C MET A 249 -5.78 -8.05 4.29
N ASP A 250 -6.03 -9.32 3.98
CA ASP A 250 -6.74 -10.22 4.90
C ASP A 250 -5.78 -10.70 5.99
N SER A 251 -6.03 -10.27 7.24
CA SER A 251 -5.15 -10.61 8.37
C SER A 251 -5.10 -12.10 8.70
N ARG A 252 -6.10 -12.88 8.30
CA ARG A 252 -6.10 -14.35 8.46
C ARG A 252 -4.95 -15.01 7.71
N PHE A 253 -4.52 -14.42 6.58
CA PHE A 253 -3.45 -14.93 5.74
C PHE A 253 -2.16 -14.12 5.89
N PHE A 254 -2.25 -12.78 5.89
CA PHE A 254 -1.10 -11.88 5.79
C PHE A 254 -0.70 -11.26 7.15
N GLY A 255 -1.38 -11.66 8.24
CA GLY A 255 -1.10 -11.15 9.58
C GLY A 255 -1.62 -9.72 9.82
N GLU A 256 -1.40 -9.24 11.04
CA GLU A 256 -1.86 -7.90 11.47
C GLU A 256 -0.93 -6.77 11.01
N GLY A 257 0.22 -7.10 10.46
CA GLY A 257 1.24 -6.17 10.03
C GLY A 257 2.57 -6.38 10.76
N VAL A 258 3.44 -5.38 10.65
CA VAL A 258 4.78 -5.38 11.23
C VAL A 258 4.85 -4.31 12.30
N GLY A 259 5.19 -4.69 13.51
CA GLY A 259 5.36 -3.82 14.67
C GLY A 259 6.79 -3.83 15.22
N ILE A 260 7.07 -2.91 16.13
CA ILE A 260 8.32 -2.90 16.91
C ILE A 260 8.11 -3.84 18.10
N ALA A 261 8.92 -4.89 18.20
CA ALA A 261 8.80 -5.84 19.29
C ALA A 261 9.51 -5.34 20.57
N VAL A 262 8.85 -5.50 21.70
CA VAL A 262 9.40 -5.24 23.04
C VAL A 262 9.21 -6.46 23.93
N ARG A 263 9.97 -6.56 25.03
CA ARG A 263 9.73 -7.64 26.01
C ARG A 263 8.30 -7.58 26.51
N ARG A 264 7.72 -8.74 26.76
CA ARG A 264 6.36 -8.83 27.31
C ARG A 264 6.22 -8.03 28.59
N GLY A 265 5.12 -7.27 28.68
CA GLY A 265 4.82 -6.39 29.81
C GLY A 265 5.63 -5.09 29.84
N ASN A 266 6.43 -4.78 28.82
CA ASN A 266 7.09 -3.48 28.71
C ASN A 266 6.16 -2.45 28.05
N ASP A 267 5.04 -2.16 28.73
CA ASP A 267 4.03 -1.24 28.24
C ASP A 267 4.55 0.18 28.06
N LEU A 268 5.53 0.60 28.84
CA LEU A 268 6.12 1.94 28.74
C LEU A 268 6.77 2.16 27.38
N LEU A 269 7.64 1.25 26.94
CA LEU A 269 8.26 1.37 25.61
C LEU A 269 7.25 1.18 24.48
N ARG A 270 6.32 0.24 24.64
CA ARG A 270 5.26 0.01 23.65
C ARG A 270 4.44 1.28 23.42
N GLN A 271 4.01 1.96 24.50
CA GLN A 271 3.27 3.22 24.40
C GLN A 271 4.14 4.35 23.84
N ALA A 272 5.41 4.40 24.18
CA ALA A 272 6.34 5.38 23.63
C ALA A 272 6.48 5.25 22.11
N PHE A 273 6.60 4.01 21.61
CA PHE A 273 6.68 3.77 20.18
C PHE A 273 5.37 4.09 19.48
N ASN A 274 4.21 3.71 20.04
CA ASN A 274 2.92 4.07 19.48
C ASN A 274 2.73 5.58 19.37
N TRP A 275 3.08 6.30 20.43
CA TRP A 275 3.03 7.76 20.43
C TRP A 275 3.97 8.36 19.37
N ALA A 276 5.22 7.90 19.30
CA ALA A 276 6.19 8.40 18.33
C ALA A 276 5.77 8.11 16.88
N LEU A 277 5.33 6.87 16.58
CA LEU A 277 4.83 6.49 15.27
C LEU A 277 3.66 7.38 14.84
N PHE A 278 2.72 7.62 15.74
CA PHE A 278 1.59 8.52 15.49
C PHE A 278 2.06 9.95 15.19
N GLN A 279 3.00 10.50 15.98
CA GLN A 279 3.55 11.85 15.76
C GLN A 279 4.30 11.95 14.43
N LEU A 280 5.10 10.94 14.07
CA LEU A 280 5.83 10.90 12.81
C LEU A 280 4.87 10.86 11.62
N TRP A 281 3.77 10.11 11.73
CA TRP A 281 2.73 10.08 10.72
C TRP A 281 1.99 11.42 10.63
N GLU A 282 1.53 11.99 11.75
CA GLU A 282 0.79 13.26 11.80
C GLU A 282 1.61 14.42 11.19
N LYS A 283 2.94 14.41 11.40
CA LYS A 283 3.89 15.39 10.85
C LYS A 283 4.32 15.10 9.40
N GLY A 284 3.84 14.04 8.78
CA GLY A 284 4.25 13.59 7.43
C GLY A 284 5.65 12.96 7.35
N ARG A 285 6.43 12.95 8.45
CA ARG A 285 7.81 12.43 8.48
C ARG A 285 7.89 10.93 8.17
N PHE A 286 6.87 10.17 8.56
CA PHE A 286 6.79 8.74 8.23
C PHE A 286 6.63 8.54 6.73
N THR A 287 5.71 9.28 6.08
CA THR A 287 5.50 9.22 4.63
C THR A 287 6.74 9.65 3.86
N ASP A 288 7.41 10.72 4.27
CA ASP A 288 8.67 11.18 3.66
C ASP A 288 9.77 10.12 3.77
N LEU A 289 9.88 9.46 4.93
CA LEU A 289 10.83 8.38 5.12
C LEU A 289 10.48 7.18 4.22
N TRP A 290 9.21 6.79 4.19
CA TRP A 290 8.75 5.67 3.36
C TRP A 290 9.08 5.87 1.89
N LEU A 291 8.72 7.03 1.32
CA LEU A 291 8.94 7.34 -0.10
C LEU A 291 10.42 7.43 -0.50
N ARG A 292 11.34 7.55 0.44
CA ARG A 292 12.79 7.43 0.16
C ARG A 292 13.22 6.01 -0.15
N TYR A 293 12.51 5.02 0.38
CA TYR A 293 12.86 3.60 0.26
C TYR A 293 11.95 2.84 -0.68
N PHE A 294 10.69 3.26 -0.85
CA PHE A 294 9.68 2.51 -1.57
C PHE A 294 9.05 3.34 -2.69
N PRO A 295 8.91 2.76 -3.92
CA PRO A 295 8.37 3.48 -5.08
C PRO A 295 6.84 3.58 -5.07
N ILE A 296 6.19 3.18 -3.99
CA ILE A 296 4.73 3.21 -3.79
C ILE A 296 4.39 3.86 -2.46
N SER A 297 3.19 4.46 -2.38
CA SER A 297 2.66 4.99 -1.13
C SER A 297 2.55 3.90 -0.07
N PRO A 298 2.74 4.24 1.23
CA PRO A 298 2.47 3.32 2.34
C PRO A 298 0.97 3.05 2.55
N TYR A 299 0.09 3.77 1.83
CA TYR A 299 -1.37 3.76 1.96
C TYR A 299 -2.04 3.33 0.65
#